data_78f3f4b50ac6793ad7c46bca173ad115
#
_entry.id   78f3f4b50ac6793ad7c46bca173ad115
#
_cell.length_a   1.000
_cell.length_b   1.000
_cell.length_c   1.000
_cell.angle_alpha   90.00
_cell.angle_beta   90.00
_cell.angle_gamma   90.00
#
_symmetry.space_group_name_H-M   'P 1'
#
loop_
_entity.id
_entity.type
_entity.pdbx_description
1 polymer ?
#
loop_
_entity_poly.entity_id
_entity_poly.type
_entity_poly.pdbx_seq_one_letter_code
_entity_poly.pdbx_strand_id
1 'polypeptide(L)'
;SWGGNTKSIAEKIARELNCGTARIDTVVPYEGDYNSIVDRGADEVKRGYEPEIKPLGIDLSDYDTVILGTPVWWYTFAPAVKTFLSHNDLTGKKIYTFATNGGWIGHTLKDVRSACPGADVKPGIDIRFDDHTQRTSDKEVEKWIKNIK
;
A
#
# COMPACT_ATOMS: atom_id res chain seq x y z
N SER A 1 -5.08 0.18 -6.51
CA SER A 1 -5.48 1.54 -6.91
C SER A 1 -6.35 1.50 -8.17
N TRP A 2 -7.19 2.50 -8.32
CA TRP A 2 -8.09 2.59 -9.47
C TRP A 2 -7.35 2.68 -10.80
N GLY A 3 -6.33 3.51 -10.88
CA GLY A 3 -5.59 3.78 -12.11
C GLY A 3 -4.28 3.01 -12.28
N GLY A 4 -3.94 2.13 -11.37
CA GLY A 4 -2.68 1.39 -11.43
C GLY A 4 -1.46 2.16 -10.94
N ASN A 5 -1.65 3.31 -10.31
CA ASN A 5 -0.52 4.14 -9.82
C ASN A 5 0.32 3.42 -8.77
N THR A 6 -0.32 2.72 -7.83
CA THR A 6 0.39 1.94 -6.80
C THR A 6 1.24 0.85 -7.43
N LYS A 7 0.68 0.12 -8.40
CA LYS A 7 1.39 -0.92 -9.14
C LYS A 7 2.59 -0.36 -9.89
N SER A 8 2.43 0.79 -10.54
CA SER A 8 3.50 1.45 -11.27
C SER A 8 4.70 1.78 -10.39
N ILE A 9 4.45 2.32 -9.20
CA ILE A 9 5.49 2.62 -8.22
C ILE A 9 6.13 1.32 -7.70
N ALA A 10 5.33 0.30 -7.40
CA ALA A 10 5.86 -1.00 -6.94
C ALA A 10 6.83 -1.59 -7.98
N GLU A 11 6.48 -1.54 -9.25
CA GLU A 11 7.33 -2.03 -10.33
C GLU A 11 8.63 -1.23 -10.46
N LYS A 12 8.56 0.10 -10.29
CA LYS A 12 9.75 0.96 -10.27
C LYS A 12 10.69 0.57 -9.13
N ILE A 13 10.18 0.39 -7.93
CA ILE A 13 10.97 0.00 -6.77
C ILE A 13 11.61 -1.37 -7.00
N ALA A 14 10.83 -2.31 -7.51
CA ALA A 14 11.33 -3.67 -7.79
C ALA A 14 12.50 -3.67 -8.77
N ARG A 15 12.42 -2.84 -9.81
CA ARG A 15 13.52 -2.69 -10.78
C ARG A 15 14.76 -2.08 -10.13
N GLU A 16 14.60 -1.03 -9.34
CA GLU A 16 15.73 -0.34 -8.72
C GLU A 16 16.41 -1.16 -7.62
N LEU A 17 15.65 -1.94 -6.87
CA LEU A 17 16.17 -2.80 -5.80
C LEU A 17 16.45 -4.23 -6.24
N ASN A 18 16.13 -4.59 -7.47
CA ASN A 18 16.27 -5.94 -8.01
C ASN A 18 15.57 -6.97 -7.10
N CYS A 19 14.32 -6.73 -6.78
CA CYS A 19 13.51 -7.62 -5.94
C CYS A 19 12.21 -7.99 -6.64
N GLY A 20 11.50 -8.98 -6.09
CA GLY A 20 10.20 -9.39 -6.59
C GLY A 20 9.07 -8.51 -6.09
N THR A 21 7.89 -8.70 -6.67
CA THR A 21 6.64 -8.05 -6.24
C THR A 21 5.58 -9.10 -5.95
N ALA A 22 4.68 -8.77 -5.04
CA ALA A 22 3.46 -9.53 -4.81
C ALA A 22 2.28 -8.55 -4.76
N ARG A 23 1.16 -8.93 -5.30
CA ARG A 23 -0.04 -8.10 -5.33
C ARG A 23 -0.98 -8.51 -4.22
N ILE A 24 -1.47 -7.53 -3.46
CA ILE A 24 -2.58 -7.71 -2.54
C ILE A 24 -3.87 -7.46 -3.31
N ASP A 25 -4.60 -8.53 -3.60
CA ASP A 25 -5.79 -8.47 -4.43
C ASP A 25 -6.95 -9.16 -3.74
N THR A 26 -8.16 -8.60 -3.86
CA THR A 26 -9.35 -9.19 -3.24
C THR A 26 -9.84 -10.38 -4.07
N VAL A 27 -10.39 -11.40 -3.38
CA VAL A 27 -11.02 -12.55 -4.04
C VAL A 27 -12.25 -12.08 -4.82
N VAL A 28 -13.06 -11.19 -4.20
CA VAL A 28 -14.20 -10.55 -4.87
C VAL A 28 -13.76 -9.19 -5.37
N PRO A 29 -13.68 -9.00 -6.70
CA PRO A 29 -13.19 -7.74 -7.24
C PRO A 29 -14.15 -6.58 -6.97
N TYR A 30 -13.59 -5.35 -6.98
CA TYR A 30 -14.39 -4.13 -6.95
C TYR A 30 -14.90 -3.85 -8.35
N GLU A 31 -16.18 -4.12 -8.57
CA GLU A 31 -16.83 -3.97 -9.87
C GLU A 31 -17.85 -2.84 -9.86
N GLY A 32 -18.15 -2.32 -11.04
CA GLY A 32 -19.10 -1.25 -11.23
C GLY A 32 -18.43 0.04 -11.68
N ASP A 33 -19.19 1.12 -11.65
CA ASP A 33 -18.66 2.44 -11.99
C ASP A 33 -17.82 3.01 -10.82
N TYR A 34 -17.15 4.13 -11.12
CA TYR A 34 -16.29 4.79 -10.13
C TYR A 34 -17.04 5.13 -8.83
N ASN A 35 -18.26 5.66 -8.94
CA ASN A 35 -19.04 6.06 -7.77
C ASN A 35 -19.42 4.85 -6.89
N SER A 36 -19.80 3.73 -7.51
CA SER A 36 -20.12 2.49 -6.78
C SER A 36 -18.91 1.97 -6.01
N ILE A 37 -17.73 2.03 -6.61
CA ILE A 37 -16.48 1.60 -5.98
C ILE A 37 -16.10 2.55 -4.83
N VAL A 38 -16.26 3.85 -5.01
CA VAL A 38 -15.99 4.85 -3.97
C VAL A 38 -16.92 4.63 -2.77
N ASP A 39 -18.22 4.42 -3.02
CA ASP A 39 -19.20 4.19 -1.96
C ASP A 39 -18.94 2.88 -1.20
N ARG A 40 -18.60 1.83 -1.92
CA ARG A 40 -18.21 0.55 -1.29
C ARG A 40 -16.96 0.72 -0.44
N GLY A 41 -15.96 1.43 -0.95
CA GLY A 41 -14.74 1.72 -0.21
C GLY A 41 -15.01 2.50 1.08
N ALA A 42 -15.88 3.51 1.02
CA ALA A 42 -16.27 4.28 2.19
C ALA A 42 -16.94 3.41 3.26
N ASP A 43 -17.87 2.56 2.84
CA ASP A 43 -18.57 1.64 3.74
C ASP A 43 -17.60 0.64 4.39
N GLU A 44 -16.73 0.04 3.60
CA GLU A 44 -15.76 -0.94 4.11
C GLU A 44 -14.77 -0.32 5.09
N VAL A 45 -14.27 0.88 4.80
CA VAL A 45 -13.37 1.61 5.70
C VAL A 45 -14.09 1.96 7.01
N LYS A 46 -15.32 2.47 6.91
CA LYS A 46 -16.13 2.84 8.09
C LYS A 46 -16.41 1.66 9.00
N ARG A 47 -16.71 0.49 8.43
CA ARG A 47 -16.99 -0.74 9.18
C ARG A 47 -15.73 -1.46 9.67
N GLY A 48 -14.54 -1.06 9.23
CA GLY A 48 -13.32 -1.79 9.47
C GLY A 48 -13.32 -3.16 8.80
N TYR A 49 -13.99 -3.30 7.66
CA TYR A 49 -14.14 -4.56 6.95
C TYR A 49 -12.81 -5.07 6.40
N GLU A 50 -12.58 -6.37 6.53
CA GLU A 50 -11.39 -7.04 6.00
C GLU A 50 -11.81 -7.98 4.87
N PRO A 51 -11.81 -7.51 3.61
CA PRO A 51 -12.17 -8.38 2.49
C PRO A 51 -11.17 -9.54 2.36
N GLU A 52 -11.67 -10.71 1.95
CA GLU A 52 -10.80 -11.83 1.66
C GLU A 52 -9.84 -11.49 0.50
N ILE A 53 -8.56 -11.78 0.69
CA ILE A 53 -7.54 -11.53 -0.33
C ILE A 53 -7.03 -12.85 -0.91
N LYS A 54 -6.57 -12.79 -2.16
CA LYS A 54 -5.94 -13.93 -2.83
C LYS A 54 -4.60 -14.25 -2.17
N PRO A 55 -4.15 -15.51 -2.21
CA PRO A 55 -2.81 -15.84 -1.74
C PRO A 55 -1.75 -15.00 -2.46
N LEU A 56 -0.74 -14.55 -1.71
CA LEU A 56 0.32 -13.69 -2.26
C LEU A 56 1.29 -14.46 -3.16
N GLY A 57 1.38 -15.78 -3.01
CA GLY A 57 2.34 -16.60 -3.75
C GLY A 57 3.77 -16.50 -3.25
N ILE A 58 4.00 -15.88 -2.09
CA ILE A 58 5.30 -15.75 -1.44
C ILE A 58 5.18 -16.14 0.03
N ASP A 59 6.31 -16.52 0.62
CA ASP A 59 6.42 -16.75 2.06
C ASP A 59 7.12 -15.54 2.70
N LEU A 60 6.38 -14.78 3.51
CA LEU A 60 6.92 -13.59 4.16
C LEU A 60 8.04 -13.90 5.16
N SER A 61 8.11 -15.12 5.68
CA SER A 61 9.21 -15.51 6.57
C SER A 61 10.58 -15.50 5.89
N ASP A 62 10.62 -15.52 4.57
CA ASP A 62 11.85 -15.43 3.78
C ASP A 62 12.42 -14.01 3.68
N TYR A 63 11.70 -12.99 4.21
CA TYR A 63 12.07 -11.60 4.03
C TYR A 63 12.18 -10.87 5.37
N ASP A 64 13.23 -10.08 5.53
CA ASP A 64 13.43 -9.21 6.69
C ASP A 64 12.86 -7.81 6.48
N THR A 65 12.71 -7.40 5.24
CA THR A 65 12.22 -6.09 4.83
C THR A 65 11.02 -6.24 3.90
N VAL A 66 9.97 -5.50 4.20
CA VAL A 66 8.76 -5.45 3.38
C VAL A 66 8.52 -4.02 2.94
N ILE A 67 8.32 -3.84 1.64
CA ILE A 67 7.94 -2.55 1.08
C ILE A 67 6.46 -2.66 0.74
N LEU A 68 5.65 -1.90 1.46
CA LEU A 68 4.20 -1.95 1.36
C LEU A 68 3.68 -0.74 0.59
N GLY A 69 3.02 -1.00 -0.52
CA GLY A 69 2.35 0.03 -1.29
C GLY A 69 0.84 -0.03 -1.10
N THR A 70 0.21 1.12 -0.91
CA THR A 70 -1.24 1.23 -0.77
C THR A 70 -1.76 2.49 -1.45
N PRO A 71 -2.91 2.43 -2.14
CA PRO A 71 -3.63 3.64 -2.44
C PRO A 71 -4.27 4.19 -1.16
N VAL A 72 -4.64 5.46 -1.18
CA VAL A 72 -5.39 6.07 -0.07
C VAL A 72 -6.88 5.97 -0.37
N TRP A 73 -7.61 5.30 0.50
CA TRP A 73 -9.06 5.16 0.44
C TRP A 73 -9.67 5.76 1.71
N TRP A 74 -10.40 6.86 1.54
CA TRP A 74 -11.06 7.51 2.67
C TRP A 74 -10.10 7.76 3.83
N TYR A 75 -8.99 8.45 3.51
CA TYR A 75 -7.97 8.95 4.44
C TYR A 75 -7.12 7.89 5.12
N THR A 76 -7.20 6.61 4.68
CA THR A 76 -6.40 5.52 5.22
C THR A 76 -6.00 4.52 4.12
N PHE A 77 -5.34 3.44 4.49
CA PHE A 77 -4.97 2.39 3.53
C PHE A 77 -6.21 1.62 3.04
N ALA A 78 -6.06 0.98 1.87
CA ALA A 78 -7.15 0.22 1.28
C ALA A 78 -7.58 -0.97 2.16
N PRO A 79 -8.88 -1.35 2.15
CA PRO A 79 -9.36 -2.48 2.95
C PRO A 79 -8.61 -3.79 2.75
N ALA A 80 -8.19 -4.09 1.52
CA ALA A 80 -7.36 -5.29 1.24
C ALA A 80 -6.03 -5.27 1.99
N VAL A 81 -5.45 -4.09 2.17
CA VAL A 81 -4.22 -3.91 2.95
C VAL A 81 -4.48 -4.19 4.42
N LYS A 82 -5.64 -3.80 4.95
CA LYS A 82 -6.03 -4.14 6.31
C LYS A 82 -6.06 -5.66 6.52
N THR A 83 -6.65 -6.39 5.60
CA THR A 83 -6.67 -7.85 5.64
C THR A 83 -5.25 -8.41 5.68
N PHE A 84 -4.37 -7.92 4.81
CA PHE A 84 -2.97 -8.34 4.76
C PHE A 84 -2.27 -8.10 6.11
N LEU A 85 -2.42 -6.92 6.69
CA LEU A 85 -1.77 -6.56 7.95
C LEU A 85 -2.31 -7.35 9.14
N SER A 86 -3.61 -7.67 9.16
CA SER A 86 -4.23 -8.45 10.22
C SER A 86 -3.84 -9.93 10.17
N HIS A 87 -3.60 -10.47 8.98
CA HIS A 87 -3.41 -11.90 8.76
C HIS A 87 -1.93 -12.30 8.65
N ASN A 88 -1.01 -11.36 8.79
CA ASN A 88 0.43 -11.64 8.70
C ASN A 88 1.17 -11.02 9.88
N ASP A 89 2.03 -11.79 10.50
CA ASP A 89 2.89 -11.30 11.57
C ASP A 89 4.14 -10.67 10.96
N LEU A 90 4.29 -9.36 11.13
CA LEU A 90 5.42 -8.59 10.62
C LEU A 90 6.40 -8.20 11.74
N THR A 91 6.26 -8.79 12.93
CA THR A 91 7.13 -8.50 14.08
C THR A 91 8.61 -8.70 13.72
N GLY A 92 9.44 -7.73 14.07
CA GLY A 92 10.87 -7.75 13.82
C GLY A 92 11.29 -7.37 12.40
N LYS A 93 10.34 -7.20 11.50
CA LYS A 93 10.64 -6.80 10.12
C LYS A 93 10.73 -5.29 9.98
N LYS A 94 11.51 -4.83 9.00
CA LYS A 94 11.53 -3.44 8.57
C LYS A 94 10.41 -3.22 7.57
N ILE A 95 9.59 -2.22 7.79
CA ILE A 95 8.45 -1.88 6.91
C ILE A 95 8.66 -0.49 6.33
N TYR A 96 8.70 -0.41 5.01
CA TYR A 96 8.75 0.84 4.25
C TYR A 96 7.44 0.98 3.50
N THR A 97 6.71 2.06 3.72
CA THR A 97 5.38 2.26 3.13
C THR A 97 5.38 3.42 2.15
N PHE A 98 4.82 3.20 0.97
CA PHE A 98 4.47 4.29 0.08
C PHE A 98 2.96 4.32 -0.12
N ALA A 99 2.41 5.53 -0.13
CA ALA A 99 0.98 5.72 -0.33
C ALA A 99 0.75 6.59 -1.56
N THR A 100 -0.02 6.10 -2.51
CA THR A 100 -0.38 6.85 -3.71
C THR A 100 -1.75 7.51 -3.51
N ASN A 101 -1.84 8.79 -3.85
CA ASN A 101 -3.06 9.56 -3.61
C ASN A 101 -3.19 10.73 -4.58
N GLY A 102 -4.38 11.35 -4.59
CA GLY A 102 -4.68 12.49 -5.46
C GLY A 102 -4.48 13.86 -4.80
N GLY A 103 -3.88 13.91 -3.60
CA GLY A 103 -3.58 15.17 -2.92
C GLY A 103 -3.86 15.19 -1.43
N TRP A 104 -4.43 14.14 -0.88
CA TRP A 104 -4.67 14.05 0.56
C TRP A 104 -4.40 12.64 1.07
N ILE A 105 -3.29 12.48 1.77
CA ILE A 105 -2.88 11.19 2.31
C ILE A 105 -3.67 10.79 3.57
N GLY A 106 -4.31 11.74 4.25
CA GLY A 106 -4.99 11.48 5.51
C GLY A 106 -4.03 10.95 6.57
N HIS A 107 -4.45 9.90 7.27
CA HIS A 107 -3.65 9.25 8.32
C HIS A 107 -3.10 7.88 7.89
N THR A 108 -2.95 7.68 6.58
CA THR A 108 -2.55 6.38 6.00
C THR A 108 -1.24 5.84 6.58
N LEU A 109 -0.17 6.64 6.58
CA LEU A 109 1.14 6.17 7.08
C LEU A 109 1.12 5.91 8.58
N LYS A 110 0.39 6.73 9.33
CA LYS A 110 0.21 6.53 10.78
C LYS A 110 -0.57 5.25 11.05
N ASP A 111 -1.60 4.97 10.27
CA ASP A 111 -2.43 3.79 10.44
C ASP A 111 -1.66 2.50 10.11
N VAL A 112 -0.79 2.53 9.11
CA VAL A 112 0.10 1.39 8.83
C VAL A 112 0.99 1.10 10.03
N ARG A 113 1.59 2.13 10.61
CA ARG A 113 2.44 1.98 11.80
C ARG A 113 1.66 1.36 12.96
N SER A 114 0.45 1.83 13.20
CA SER A 114 -0.42 1.32 14.26
C SER A 114 -0.83 -0.14 14.03
N ALA A 115 -0.95 -0.55 12.77
CA ALA A 115 -1.36 -1.90 12.39
C ALA A 115 -0.20 -2.91 12.38
N CYS A 116 1.03 -2.46 12.60
CA CYS A 116 2.24 -3.32 12.61
C CYS A 116 2.94 -3.28 13.97
N PRO A 117 2.29 -3.70 15.07
CA PRO A 117 2.94 -3.70 16.37
C PRO A 117 4.15 -4.66 16.36
N GLY A 118 5.25 -4.23 16.94
CA GLY A 118 6.48 -5.03 16.98
C GLY A 118 7.33 -5.00 15.71
N ALA A 119 6.87 -4.37 14.64
CA ALA A 119 7.67 -4.15 13.45
C ALA A 119 8.43 -2.82 13.55
N ASP A 120 9.55 -2.74 12.83
CA ASP A 120 10.31 -1.50 12.70
C ASP A 120 9.79 -0.73 11.48
N VAL A 121 8.76 0.09 11.70
CA VAL A 121 8.13 0.86 10.63
C VAL A 121 8.93 2.12 10.35
N LYS A 122 9.58 2.15 9.21
CA LYS A 122 10.43 3.26 8.77
C LYS A 122 9.59 4.43 8.23
N PRO A 123 10.17 5.63 8.10
CA PRO A 123 9.46 6.75 7.48
C PRO A 123 8.98 6.39 6.08
N GLY A 124 7.69 6.61 5.83
CA GLY A 124 7.08 6.35 4.53
C GLY A 124 7.13 7.55 3.61
N ILE A 125 6.57 7.39 2.42
CA ILE A 125 6.49 8.46 1.45
C ILE A 125 5.07 8.63 0.92
N ASP A 126 4.66 9.89 0.78
CA ASP A 126 3.42 10.32 0.14
C ASP A 126 3.72 10.59 -1.33
N ILE A 127 3.15 9.78 -2.22
CA ILE A 127 3.35 9.95 -3.67
C ILE A 127 2.04 10.43 -4.29
N ARG A 128 2.03 11.68 -4.72
CA ARG A 128 0.85 12.35 -5.28
C ARG A 128 0.79 12.17 -6.79
N PHE A 129 -0.41 11.94 -7.26
CA PHE A 129 -0.76 11.86 -8.67
C PHE A 129 -1.92 12.79 -8.97
N ASP A 130 -1.89 13.36 -10.16
CA ASP A 130 -3.05 14.01 -10.76
C ASP A 130 -3.51 13.08 -11.88
N ASP A 131 -4.54 12.30 -11.61
CA ASP A 131 -4.96 11.16 -12.41
C ASP A 131 -3.79 10.15 -12.57
N HIS A 132 -3.16 10.08 -13.73
CA HIS A 132 -1.99 9.23 -13.97
C HIS A 132 -0.66 9.99 -13.99
N THR A 133 -0.71 11.30 -13.76
CA THR A 133 0.49 12.14 -13.78
C THR A 133 1.08 12.25 -12.37
N GLN A 134 2.28 11.73 -12.20
CA GLN A 134 2.99 11.83 -10.92
C GLN A 134 3.36 13.27 -10.62
N ARG A 135 2.95 13.77 -9.45
CA ARG A 135 3.27 15.12 -8.98
C ARG A 135 4.43 15.16 -8.01
N THR A 136 4.56 14.14 -7.16
CA THR A 136 5.76 13.97 -6.35
C THR A 136 6.95 13.71 -7.28
N SER A 137 8.03 14.46 -7.14
CA SER A 137 9.15 14.36 -8.09
C SER A 137 9.81 12.98 -8.06
N ASP A 138 10.33 12.55 -9.20
CA ASP A 138 11.11 11.32 -9.30
C ASP A 138 12.31 11.36 -8.36
N LYS A 139 12.92 12.54 -8.19
CA LYS A 139 14.06 12.73 -7.30
C LYS A 139 13.71 12.40 -5.84
N GLU A 140 12.54 12.82 -5.37
CA GLU A 140 12.09 12.50 -4.02
C GLU A 140 11.82 11.00 -3.86
N VAL A 141 11.18 10.38 -4.84
CA VAL A 141 10.91 8.94 -4.84
C VAL A 141 12.22 8.15 -4.84
N GLU A 142 13.15 8.51 -5.70
CA GLU A 142 14.46 7.84 -5.79
C GLU A 142 15.27 8.01 -4.51
N LYS A 143 15.25 9.18 -3.90
CA LYS A 143 15.90 9.42 -2.60
C LYS A 143 15.32 8.50 -1.52
N TRP A 144 14.01 8.35 -1.49
CA TRP A 144 13.35 7.46 -0.54
C TRP A 144 13.75 5.99 -0.79
N ILE A 145 13.76 5.55 -2.06
CA ILE A 145 14.16 4.19 -2.43
C ILE A 145 15.61 3.91 -1.99
N LYS A 146 16.51 4.86 -2.16
CA LYS A 146 17.92 4.70 -1.75
C LYS A 146 18.10 4.52 -0.24
N ASN A 147 17.15 4.97 0.56
CA ASN A 147 17.17 4.79 2.01
C ASN A 147 16.64 3.41 2.46
N ILE A 148 16.10 2.63 1.56
CA ILE A 148 15.63 1.28 1.85
C ILE A 148 16.83 0.33 1.95
N LYS A 149 16.93 -0.35 3.09
CA LYS A 149 18.07 -1.23 3.39
C LYS A 149 17.63 -2.60 3.89
#